data_67097ab9d1e47fcd3dfe247cf4add6f7
#
_entry.id   67097ab9d1e47fcd3dfe247cf4add6f7
#
_cell.length_a   1.000
_cell.length_b   1.000
_cell.length_c   1.000
_cell.angle_alpha   90.00
_cell.angle_beta   90.00
_cell.angle_gamma   90.00
#
_symmetry.space_group_name_H-M   'P 1'
#
loop_
_entity.id
_entity.type
_entity.pdbx_description
1 polymer ?
#
loop_
_entity_poly.entity_id
_entity_poly.type
_entity_poly.pdbx_seq_one_letter_code
_entity_poly.pdbx_strand_id
1 'polypeptide(L)'
;SIPYVFKASYRKANRSRVDSFTGIGDQAGLEILQGIKEEFHLPIITDIHNPEEAALASSYGVDILQIPAFLCRQTELLEAAAKTGKYVNIKKGQFLAPDSMKFAAQKVEHFGNSNIILTDRGTQFGYSDLIIDFRGIPTMQSFGYPVVVDITHSLQEPNQSSGVTGGRPEMISTIAKAAIAVGTDGLF
;
A
#
# COMPACT_ATOMS: atom_id res chain seq x y z
N SER A 1 -16.71 -15.80 8.87
CA SER A 1 -16.28 -14.41 8.78
C SER A 1 -15.12 -14.30 7.78
N ILE A 2 -15.05 -13.19 7.07
CA ILE A 2 -13.92 -12.90 6.17
C ILE A 2 -12.82 -12.32 7.06
N PRO A 3 -11.57 -12.83 7.03
CA PRO A 3 -10.46 -12.21 7.73
C PRO A 3 -10.12 -10.85 7.11
N TYR A 4 -9.81 -9.86 7.93
CA TYR A 4 -9.43 -8.54 7.45
C TYR A 4 -8.36 -7.89 8.32
N VAL A 5 -7.66 -6.92 7.74
CA VAL A 5 -6.65 -6.09 8.39
C VAL A 5 -7.20 -4.67 8.45
N PHE A 6 -7.14 -4.03 9.60
CA PHE A 6 -7.57 -2.64 9.73
C PHE A 6 -6.50 -1.69 9.18
N LYS A 7 -6.89 -0.83 8.24
CA LYS A 7 -5.98 0.14 7.63
C LYS A 7 -6.37 1.58 7.93
N ALA A 8 -5.42 2.34 8.45
CA ALA A 8 -5.49 3.79 8.44
C ALA A 8 -4.08 4.39 8.26
N SER A 9 -4.02 5.57 7.65
CA SER A 9 -2.77 6.35 7.61
C SER A 9 -2.76 7.30 8.80
N TYR A 10 -1.73 7.22 9.62
CA TYR A 10 -1.54 8.18 10.72
C TYR A 10 -1.10 9.56 10.20
N ARG A 11 -0.52 9.60 8.99
CA ARG A 11 -0.10 10.81 8.30
C ARG A 11 -0.35 10.71 6.79
N LYS A 12 -0.70 11.82 6.15
CA LYS A 12 -0.83 11.97 4.70
C LYS A 12 0.33 12.82 4.18
N ALA A 13 1.41 12.18 3.69
CA ALA A 13 2.64 12.86 3.31
C ALA A 13 2.65 13.40 1.86
N ASN A 14 1.69 13.01 1.01
CA ASN A 14 1.71 13.28 -0.44
C ASN A 14 0.48 14.05 -0.95
N ARG A 15 -0.08 14.95 -0.13
CA ARG A 15 -1.18 15.81 -0.56
C ARG A 15 -0.70 16.79 -1.64
N SER A 16 -1.53 17.00 -2.67
CA SER A 16 -1.21 17.92 -3.77
C SER A 16 -1.22 19.40 -3.32
N ARG A 17 -2.12 19.75 -2.40
CA ARG A 17 -2.25 21.11 -1.87
C ARG A 17 -1.55 21.23 -0.51
N VAL A 18 -0.85 22.34 -0.31
CA VAL A 18 -0.13 22.63 0.95
C VAL A 18 -1.07 22.83 2.15
N ASP A 19 -2.28 23.32 1.90
CA ASP A 19 -3.31 23.58 2.91
C ASP A 19 -4.17 22.34 3.25
N SER A 20 -3.88 21.18 2.66
CA SER A 20 -4.61 19.94 2.96
C SER A 20 -4.30 19.42 4.36
N PHE A 21 -5.30 18.86 5.00
CA PHE A 21 -5.11 18.15 6.28
C PHE A 21 -4.16 16.96 6.11
N THR A 22 -3.12 16.89 6.93
CA THR A 22 -2.08 15.86 6.85
C THR A 22 -2.12 14.84 7.97
N GLY A 23 -2.80 15.12 9.07
CA GLY A 23 -2.93 14.24 10.24
C GLY A 23 -3.08 15.02 11.53
N ILE A 24 -3.22 14.28 12.62
CA ILE A 24 -3.38 14.81 14.00
C ILE A 24 -2.07 14.78 14.80
N GLY A 25 -0.96 14.48 14.13
CA GLY A 25 0.34 14.19 14.73
C GLY A 25 0.65 12.69 14.71
N ASP A 26 1.92 12.38 14.46
CA ASP A 26 2.33 10.99 14.20
C ASP A 26 2.08 10.10 15.43
N GLN A 27 2.47 10.57 16.62
CA GLN A 27 2.27 9.83 17.86
C GLN A 27 0.78 9.59 18.14
N ALA A 28 -0.05 10.62 18.13
CA ALA A 28 -1.48 10.50 18.41
C ALA A 28 -2.19 9.58 17.40
N GLY A 29 -1.80 9.64 16.11
CA GLY A 29 -2.34 8.75 15.09
C GLY A 29 -1.95 7.28 15.30
N LEU A 30 -0.72 7.02 15.73
CA LEU A 30 -0.21 5.67 16.00
C LEU A 30 -0.82 5.10 17.31
N GLU A 31 -1.01 5.92 18.34
CA GLU A 31 -1.72 5.52 19.58
C GLU A 31 -3.16 5.06 19.29
N ILE A 32 -3.86 5.77 18.42
CA ILE A 32 -5.22 5.36 17.98
C ILE A 32 -5.17 4.00 17.26
N LEU A 33 -4.21 3.80 16.36
CA LEU A 33 -4.05 2.52 15.65
C LEU A 33 -3.76 1.38 16.62
N GLN A 34 -2.88 1.58 17.58
CA GLN A 34 -2.60 0.62 18.65
C GLN A 34 -3.86 0.30 19.46
N GLY A 35 -4.63 1.32 19.88
CA GLY A 35 -5.89 1.12 20.59
C GLY A 35 -6.89 0.27 19.81
N ILE A 36 -7.02 0.49 18.50
CA ILE A 36 -7.88 -0.33 17.62
C ILE A 36 -7.41 -1.79 17.60
N LYS A 37 -6.10 -2.01 17.48
CA LYS A 37 -5.55 -3.36 17.51
C LYS A 37 -5.88 -4.08 18.82
N GLU A 38 -5.71 -3.42 19.94
CA GLU A 38 -5.95 -3.98 21.28
C GLU A 38 -7.43 -4.24 21.53
N GLU A 39 -8.31 -3.29 21.18
CA GLU A 39 -9.75 -3.37 21.40
C GLU A 39 -10.43 -4.44 20.53
N PHE A 40 -10.06 -4.50 19.24
CA PHE A 40 -10.74 -5.38 18.28
C PHE A 40 -9.96 -6.66 17.96
N HIS A 41 -8.75 -6.83 18.50
CA HIS A 41 -7.85 -7.97 18.23
C HIS A 41 -7.58 -8.17 16.73
N LEU A 42 -7.42 -7.08 16.00
CA LEU A 42 -7.19 -7.07 14.55
C LEU A 42 -5.73 -6.73 14.23
N PRO A 43 -5.15 -7.34 13.21
CA PRO A 43 -3.91 -6.83 12.64
C PRO A 43 -4.14 -5.46 12.02
N ILE A 44 -3.13 -4.58 12.13
CA ILE A 44 -3.18 -3.21 11.63
C ILE A 44 -2.10 -2.96 10.59
N ILE A 45 -2.44 -2.13 9.58
CA ILE A 45 -1.53 -1.67 8.54
C ILE A 45 -1.54 -0.15 8.44
N THR A 46 -0.36 0.46 8.28
CA THR A 46 -0.24 1.90 8.00
C THR A 46 0.87 2.20 7.01
N ASP A 47 0.81 3.37 6.38
CA ASP A 47 1.84 3.85 5.46
C ASP A 47 3.06 4.38 6.24
N ILE A 48 4.26 4.19 5.69
CA ILE A 48 5.50 4.85 6.11
C ILE A 48 6.11 5.59 4.92
N HIS A 49 6.77 6.73 5.16
CA HIS A 49 7.22 7.63 4.10
C HIS A 49 8.73 7.90 4.14
N ASN A 50 9.37 7.68 5.27
CA ASN A 50 10.81 7.78 5.44
C ASN A 50 11.32 6.65 6.36
N PRO A 51 12.64 6.38 6.40
CA PRO A 51 13.21 5.28 7.17
C PRO A 51 12.91 5.33 8.66
N GLU A 52 12.86 6.51 9.28
CA GLU A 52 12.65 6.70 10.72
C GLU A 52 11.23 6.25 11.13
N GLU A 53 10.26 6.40 10.24
CA GLU A 53 8.88 6.00 10.48
C GLU A 53 8.70 4.49 10.60
N ALA A 54 9.60 3.68 10.02
CA ALA A 54 9.51 2.22 10.11
C ALA A 54 9.66 1.73 11.55
N ALA A 55 10.68 2.19 12.26
CA ALA A 55 10.90 1.85 13.66
C ALA A 55 9.81 2.43 14.55
N LEU A 56 9.39 3.68 14.30
CA LEU A 56 8.32 4.34 15.03
C LEU A 56 7.00 3.57 14.93
N ALA A 57 6.50 3.29 13.73
CA ALA A 57 5.26 2.55 13.54
C ALA A 57 5.32 1.13 14.15
N SER A 58 6.48 0.46 14.00
CA SER A 58 6.70 -0.86 14.62
C SER A 58 6.62 -0.83 16.13
N SER A 59 7.08 0.24 16.80
CA SER A 59 7.03 0.38 18.27
C SER A 59 5.60 0.53 18.82
N TYR A 60 4.66 1.02 18.01
CA TYR A 60 3.22 1.07 18.33
C TYR A 60 2.47 -0.21 17.93
N GLY A 61 3.19 -1.30 17.64
CA GLY A 61 2.59 -2.60 17.37
C GLY A 61 1.97 -2.77 15.98
N VAL A 62 2.30 -1.89 15.00
CA VAL A 62 1.86 -2.07 13.61
C VAL A 62 2.38 -3.40 13.07
N ASP A 63 1.50 -4.18 12.44
CA ASP A 63 1.81 -5.52 11.94
C ASP A 63 2.33 -5.49 10.50
N ILE A 64 1.83 -4.56 9.70
CA ILE A 64 2.16 -4.43 8.28
C ILE A 64 2.57 -2.99 7.99
N LEU A 65 3.80 -2.79 7.52
CA LEU A 65 4.30 -1.50 7.06
C LEU A 65 4.04 -1.37 5.57
N GLN A 66 3.27 -0.37 5.15
CA GLN A 66 2.98 -0.14 3.75
C GLN A 66 3.94 0.86 3.15
N ILE A 67 4.57 0.48 2.05
CA ILE A 67 5.37 1.36 1.20
C ILE A 67 4.45 1.97 0.13
N PRO A 68 4.24 3.28 0.12
CA PRO A 68 3.44 3.96 -0.91
C PRO A 68 3.97 3.72 -2.32
N ALA A 69 3.08 3.74 -3.31
CA ALA A 69 3.43 3.45 -4.70
C ALA A 69 4.54 4.36 -5.25
N PHE A 70 4.54 5.65 -4.93
CA PHE A 70 5.59 6.57 -5.35
C PHE A 70 6.96 6.27 -4.73
N LEU A 71 7.02 5.56 -3.61
CA LEU A 71 8.23 5.26 -2.85
C LEU A 71 8.69 3.81 -3.01
N CYS A 72 8.03 3.01 -3.84
CA CYS A 72 8.28 1.57 -3.97
C CYS A 72 9.70 1.20 -4.41
N ARG A 73 10.48 2.15 -4.93
CA ARG A 73 11.88 1.96 -5.35
C ARG A 73 12.90 2.46 -4.34
N GLN A 74 12.50 3.16 -3.28
CA GLN A 74 13.40 3.80 -2.30
C GLN A 74 14.09 2.74 -1.45
N THR A 75 15.38 2.53 -1.69
CA THR A 75 16.14 1.43 -1.06
C THR A 75 16.20 1.59 0.45
N GLU A 76 16.51 2.78 0.97
CA GLU A 76 16.63 3.04 2.41
C GLU A 76 15.30 2.83 3.15
N LEU A 77 14.17 3.18 2.52
CA LEU A 77 12.84 2.96 3.09
C LEU A 77 12.51 1.46 3.15
N LEU A 78 12.79 0.71 2.07
CA LEU A 78 12.59 -0.73 2.03
C LEU A 78 13.51 -1.47 3.03
N GLU A 79 14.76 -1.03 3.16
CA GLU A 79 15.71 -1.53 4.17
C GLU A 79 15.20 -1.31 5.59
N ALA A 80 14.77 -0.08 5.90
CA ALA A 80 14.26 0.24 7.23
C ALA A 80 13.01 -0.58 7.57
N ALA A 81 12.08 -0.72 6.62
CA ALA A 81 10.90 -1.57 6.78
C ALA A 81 11.29 -3.05 7.01
N ALA A 82 12.22 -3.59 6.21
CA ALA A 82 12.70 -4.96 6.33
C ALA A 82 13.28 -5.24 7.72
N LYS A 83 14.13 -4.35 8.23
CA LYS A 83 14.80 -4.47 9.53
C LYS A 83 13.86 -4.53 10.73
N THR A 84 12.59 -4.11 10.57
CA THR A 84 11.59 -4.25 11.65
C THR A 84 11.10 -5.69 11.83
N GLY A 85 11.31 -6.58 10.86
CA GLY A 85 10.76 -7.94 10.84
C GLY A 85 9.24 -8.01 10.64
N LYS A 86 8.57 -6.87 10.48
CA LYS A 86 7.12 -6.80 10.19
C LYS A 86 6.83 -7.20 8.74
N TYR A 87 5.56 -7.47 8.43
CA TYR A 87 5.16 -7.58 7.02
C TYR A 87 5.40 -6.25 6.29
N VAL A 88 5.89 -6.34 5.07
CA VAL A 88 6.13 -5.18 4.20
C VAL A 88 5.21 -5.27 2.99
N ASN A 89 4.17 -4.43 2.97
CA ASN A 89 3.27 -4.32 1.83
C ASN A 89 3.79 -3.25 0.86
N ILE A 90 4.23 -3.66 -0.33
CA ILE A 90 4.80 -2.76 -1.33
C ILE A 90 3.75 -2.48 -2.39
N LYS A 91 3.25 -1.24 -2.45
CA LYS A 91 2.35 -0.82 -3.53
C LYS A 91 3.13 -0.61 -4.82
N LYS A 92 2.69 -1.26 -5.89
CA LYS A 92 3.27 -1.08 -7.22
C LYS A 92 3.12 0.37 -7.67
N GLY A 93 4.23 0.99 -8.05
CA GLY A 93 4.22 2.31 -8.67
C GLY A 93 3.38 2.33 -9.96
N GLN A 94 2.60 3.39 -10.16
CA GLN A 94 1.78 3.56 -11.37
C GLN A 94 2.60 3.60 -12.66
N PHE A 95 3.89 3.87 -12.52
CA PHE A 95 4.89 3.97 -13.59
C PHE A 95 5.67 2.66 -13.81
N LEU A 96 5.42 1.60 -13.02
CA LEU A 96 6.15 0.33 -13.08
C LEU A 96 5.34 -0.76 -13.78
N ALA A 97 6.05 -1.56 -14.58
CA ALA A 97 5.55 -2.86 -15.03
C ALA A 97 5.49 -3.85 -13.84
N PRO A 98 4.54 -4.82 -13.84
CA PRO A 98 4.43 -5.84 -12.80
C PRO A 98 5.75 -6.60 -12.56
N ASP A 99 6.46 -6.98 -13.63
CA ASP A 99 7.76 -7.67 -13.56
C ASP A 99 8.82 -6.92 -12.75
N SER A 100 8.76 -5.59 -12.76
CA SER A 100 9.72 -4.76 -12.03
C SER A 100 9.55 -4.82 -10.51
N MET A 101 8.41 -5.30 -10.02
CA MET A 101 8.15 -5.40 -8.58
C MET A 101 9.03 -6.43 -7.88
N LYS A 102 9.54 -7.43 -8.60
CA LYS A 102 10.52 -8.37 -8.06
C LYS A 102 11.75 -7.68 -7.47
N PHE A 103 12.20 -6.58 -8.07
CA PHE A 103 13.39 -5.86 -7.58
C PHE A 103 13.12 -5.14 -6.26
N ALA A 104 11.90 -4.64 -6.06
CA ALA A 104 11.52 -4.05 -4.77
C ALA A 104 11.43 -5.13 -3.68
N ALA A 105 10.83 -6.28 -3.99
CA ALA A 105 10.78 -7.43 -3.08
C ALA A 105 12.18 -7.96 -2.73
N GLN A 106 13.04 -8.13 -3.73
CA GLN A 106 14.42 -8.58 -3.52
C GLN A 106 15.24 -7.65 -2.62
N LYS A 107 14.97 -6.34 -2.61
CA LYS A 107 15.59 -5.43 -1.64
C LYS A 107 15.20 -5.78 -0.21
N VAL A 108 13.91 -6.03 0.03
CA VAL A 108 13.41 -6.41 1.37
C VAL A 108 14.04 -7.75 1.81
N GLU A 109 14.10 -8.73 0.90
CA GLU A 109 14.76 -10.03 1.17
C GLU A 109 16.25 -9.88 1.45
N HIS A 110 16.94 -9.02 0.70
CA HIS A 110 18.38 -8.76 0.89
C HIS A 110 18.68 -8.27 2.31
N PHE A 111 17.78 -7.52 2.91
CA PHE A 111 17.89 -7.06 4.29
C PHE A 111 17.28 -8.02 5.32
N GLY A 112 17.04 -9.27 4.91
CA GLY A 112 16.72 -10.39 5.82
C GLY A 112 15.24 -10.57 6.16
N ASN A 113 14.31 -9.98 5.39
CA ASN A 113 12.88 -10.12 5.64
C ASN A 113 12.15 -10.68 4.41
N SER A 114 11.50 -11.83 4.55
CA SER A 114 10.68 -12.47 3.51
C SER A 114 9.17 -12.29 3.70
N ASN A 115 8.74 -11.54 4.73
CA ASN A 115 7.33 -11.23 4.97
C ASN A 115 6.87 -10.10 4.04
N ILE A 116 6.66 -10.41 2.76
CA ILE A 116 6.38 -9.43 1.71
C ILE A 116 4.99 -9.64 1.15
N ILE A 117 4.28 -8.55 0.88
CA ILE A 117 3.01 -8.50 0.16
C ILE A 117 3.20 -7.49 -0.98
N LEU A 118 2.73 -7.82 -2.18
CA LEU A 118 2.71 -6.90 -3.31
C LEU A 118 1.29 -6.43 -3.56
N THR A 119 1.10 -5.12 -3.79
CA THR A 119 -0.24 -4.57 -4.05
C THR A 119 -0.26 -3.83 -5.39
N ASP A 120 -1.12 -4.26 -6.31
CA ASP A 120 -1.43 -3.47 -7.51
C ASP A 120 -2.48 -2.41 -7.19
N ARG A 121 -2.24 -1.18 -7.59
CA ARG A 121 -3.14 -0.05 -7.47
C ARG A 121 -3.38 0.67 -8.80
N GLY A 122 -3.17 -0.01 -9.91
CA GLY A 122 -3.28 0.50 -11.25
C GLY A 122 -2.01 1.12 -11.81
N THR A 123 -1.96 1.19 -13.11
CA THR A 123 -0.92 1.81 -13.92
C THR A 123 -1.48 3.07 -14.54
N GLN A 124 -0.67 4.12 -14.64
CA GLN A 124 -1.08 5.40 -15.24
C GLN A 124 -1.45 5.20 -16.71
N PHE A 125 -2.62 5.72 -17.08
CA PHE A 125 -3.13 5.74 -18.45
C PHE A 125 -3.42 7.19 -18.85
N GLY A 126 -2.53 7.75 -19.65
CA GLY A 126 -2.53 9.19 -19.86
C GLY A 126 -2.21 9.96 -18.57
N TYR A 127 -2.80 11.14 -18.39
CA TYR A 127 -2.52 12.02 -17.24
C TYR A 127 -3.57 11.90 -16.12
N SER A 128 -4.76 11.44 -16.41
CA SER A 128 -5.89 11.57 -15.50
C SER A 128 -6.63 10.27 -15.22
N ASP A 129 -6.08 9.13 -15.63
CA ASP A 129 -6.72 7.84 -15.43
C ASP A 129 -5.72 6.75 -15.00
N LEU A 130 -6.25 5.68 -14.42
CA LEU A 130 -5.51 4.51 -14.00
C LEU A 130 -6.22 3.26 -14.51
N ILE A 131 -5.42 2.27 -14.92
CA ILE A 131 -5.91 0.97 -15.38
C ILE A 131 -5.19 -0.14 -14.63
N ILE A 132 -5.92 -1.17 -14.18
CA ILE A 132 -5.32 -2.41 -13.70
C ILE A 132 -5.13 -3.34 -14.90
N ASP A 133 -3.88 -3.72 -15.16
CA ASP A 133 -3.59 -4.85 -16.01
C ASP A 133 -3.64 -6.15 -15.20
N PHE A 134 -4.77 -6.85 -15.26
CA PHE A 134 -4.95 -8.08 -14.49
C PHE A 134 -3.98 -9.20 -14.84
N ARG A 135 -3.29 -9.15 -15.99
CA ARG A 135 -2.19 -10.07 -16.33
C ARG A 135 -1.00 -9.90 -15.37
N GLY A 136 -0.88 -8.73 -14.77
CA GLY A 136 0.16 -8.43 -13.78
C GLY A 136 0.00 -9.20 -12.47
N ILE A 137 -1.22 -9.64 -12.12
CA ILE A 137 -1.46 -10.34 -10.85
C ILE A 137 -0.75 -11.70 -10.84
N PRO A 138 -1.01 -12.65 -11.78
CA PRO A 138 -0.26 -13.91 -11.81
C PRO A 138 1.24 -13.71 -12.07
N THR A 139 1.65 -12.65 -12.79
CA THR A 139 3.06 -12.32 -12.96
C THR A 139 3.72 -12.03 -11.60
N MET A 140 3.14 -11.17 -10.77
CA MET A 140 3.68 -10.86 -9.45
C MET A 140 3.58 -12.05 -8.48
N GLN A 141 2.50 -12.86 -8.55
CA GLN A 141 2.37 -14.09 -7.76
C GLN A 141 3.46 -15.11 -8.08
N SER A 142 3.94 -15.14 -9.34
CA SER A 142 5.04 -16.05 -9.73
C SER A 142 6.36 -15.79 -9.02
N PHE A 143 6.52 -14.65 -8.35
CA PHE A 143 7.69 -14.35 -7.52
C PHE A 143 7.61 -15.03 -6.13
N GLY A 144 6.48 -15.65 -5.79
CA GLY A 144 6.28 -16.37 -4.52
C GLY A 144 5.72 -15.52 -3.39
N TYR A 145 5.21 -14.32 -3.67
CA TYR A 145 4.59 -13.43 -2.67
C TYR A 145 3.09 -13.32 -2.87
N PRO A 146 2.30 -13.14 -1.79
CA PRO A 146 0.90 -12.76 -1.90
C PRO A 146 0.72 -11.45 -2.68
N VAL A 147 -0.29 -11.41 -3.54
CA VAL A 147 -0.63 -10.23 -4.34
C VAL A 147 -2.03 -9.74 -4.02
N VAL A 148 -2.13 -8.47 -3.65
CA VAL A 148 -3.37 -7.78 -3.31
C VAL A 148 -3.74 -6.80 -4.42
N VAL A 149 -5.02 -6.67 -4.73
CA VAL A 149 -5.52 -5.64 -5.64
C VAL A 149 -6.21 -4.53 -4.84
N ASP A 150 -5.73 -3.31 -5.02
CA ASP A 150 -6.35 -2.11 -4.46
C ASP A 150 -7.50 -1.66 -5.36
N ILE A 151 -8.71 -2.01 -4.95
CA ILE A 151 -9.95 -1.76 -5.69
C ILE A 151 -10.50 -0.35 -5.52
N THR A 152 -9.84 0.48 -4.73
CA THR A 152 -10.23 1.87 -4.47
C THR A 152 -9.27 2.86 -5.11
N HIS A 153 -7.98 2.78 -4.80
CA HIS A 153 -6.99 3.70 -5.37
C HIS A 153 -6.72 3.45 -6.87
N SER A 154 -7.00 2.26 -7.39
CA SER A 154 -6.95 1.99 -8.83
C SER A 154 -8.04 2.72 -9.63
N LEU A 155 -9.06 3.22 -8.95
CA LEU A 155 -10.17 3.98 -9.53
C LEU A 155 -10.04 5.50 -9.33
N GLN A 156 -8.88 5.95 -8.84
CA GLN A 156 -8.61 7.37 -8.72
C GLN A 156 -8.45 8.03 -10.09
N GLU A 157 -8.88 9.27 -10.17
CA GLU A 157 -8.64 10.16 -11.31
C GLU A 157 -7.66 11.26 -10.86
N PRO A 158 -6.34 11.03 -11.05
CA PRO A 158 -5.32 12.00 -10.64
C PRO A 158 -5.32 13.26 -11.50
N ASN A 159 -4.54 14.27 -11.07
CA ASN A 159 -4.27 15.49 -11.82
C ASN A 159 -5.52 16.31 -12.18
N GLN A 160 -6.53 16.32 -11.32
CA GLN A 160 -7.70 17.17 -11.49
C GLN A 160 -7.34 18.66 -11.28
N SER A 161 -7.99 19.54 -12.03
CA SER A 161 -7.75 21.00 -11.95
C SER A 161 -8.04 21.61 -10.58
N SER A 162 -8.87 20.96 -9.77
CA SER A 162 -9.15 21.34 -8.37
C SER A 162 -7.98 21.10 -7.41
N GLY A 163 -6.93 20.38 -7.82
CA GLY A 163 -5.85 19.90 -6.93
C GLY A 163 -6.29 18.80 -5.96
N VAL A 164 -7.50 18.26 -6.13
CA VAL A 164 -8.02 17.13 -5.37
C VAL A 164 -8.27 15.96 -6.32
N THR A 165 -7.72 14.80 -5.97
CA THR A 165 -7.90 13.59 -6.77
C THR A 165 -9.37 13.17 -6.80
N GLY A 166 -9.92 12.96 -7.98
CA GLY A 166 -11.23 12.37 -8.20
C GLY A 166 -11.23 10.84 -8.09
N GLY A 167 -12.33 10.22 -8.46
CA GLY A 167 -12.43 8.76 -8.51
C GLY A 167 -13.81 8.28 -8.97
N ARG A 168 -13.89 6.98 -9.28
CA ARG A 168 -15.09 6.28 -9.75
C ARG A 168 -15.53 5.19 -8.77
N PRO A 169 -16.10 5.55 -7.60
CA PRO A 169 -16.48 4.58 -6.59
C PRO A 169 -17.54 3.56 -7.05
N GLU A 170 -18.36 3.90 -8.02
CA GLU A 170 -19.36 3.01 -8.64
C GLU A 170 -18.71 1.80 -9.34
N MET A 171 -17.43 1.88 -9.69
CA MET A 171 -16.69 0.79 -10.34
C MET A 171 -16.02 -0.17 -9.37
N ILE A 172 -16.05 0.09 -8.06
CA ILE A 172 -15.40 -0.75 -7.04
C ILE A 172 -15.85 -2.22 -7.15
N SER A 173 -17.15 -2.46 -7.25
CA SER A 173 -17.71 -3.82 -7.39
C SER A 173 -17.22 -4.53 -8.65
N THR A 174 -17.07 -3.81 -9.75
CA THR A 174 -16.58 -4.36 -11.03
C THR A 174 -15.13 -4.80 -10.90
N ILE A 175 -14.26 -3.94 -10.36
CA ILE A 175 -12.84 -4.24 -10.17
C ILE A 175 -12.64 -5.35 -9.15
N ALA A 176 -13.42 -5.37 -8.05
CA ALA A 176 -13.37 -6.43 -7.05
C ALA A 176 -13.68 -7.80 -7.64
N LYS A 177 -14.75 -7.90 -8.45
CA LYS A 177 -15.11 -9.15 -9.13
C LYS A 177 -14.01 -9.63 -10.09
N ALA A 178 -13.42 -8.71 -10.86
CA ALA A 178 -12.32 -9.03 -11.76
C ALA A 178 -11.07 -9.49 -10.99
N ALA A 179 -10.73 -8.84 -9.88
CA ALA A 179 -9.61 -9.22 -9.02
C ALA A 179 -9.79 -10.62 -8.43
N ILE A 180 -10.99 -10.94 -7.95
CA ILE A 180 -11.31 -12.28 -7.44
C ILE A 180 -11.24 -13.32 -8.57
N ALA A 181 -11.76 -12.99 -9.76
CA ALA A 181 -11.76 -13.91 -10.91
C ALA A 181 -10.34 -14.25 -11.41
N VAL A 182 -9.38 -13.34 -11.30
CA VAL A 182 -7.97 -13.61 -11.66
C VAL A 182 -7.23 -14.36 -10.55
N GLY A 183 -7.81 -14.52 -9.36
CA GLY A 183 -7.21 -15.25 -8.25
C GLY A 183 -6.25 -14.44 -7.39
N THR A 184 -6.57 -13.14 -7.16
CA THR A 184 -5.79 -12.34 -6.19
C THR A 184 -5.87 -12.92 -4.78
N ASP A 185 -4.82 -12.74 -3.98
CA ASP A 185 -4.76 -13.24 -2.60
C ASP A 185 -5.52 -12.35 -1.62
N GLY A 186 -5.83 -11.12 -2.00
CA GLY A 186 -6.59 -10.19 -1.18
C GLY A 186 -7.07 -8.94 -1.92
N LEU A 187 -7.95 -8.21 -1.27
CA LEU A 187 -8.45 -6.90 -1.73
C LEU A 187 -8.09 -5.82 -0.71
N PHE A 188 -7.81 -4.62 -1.23
CA PHE A 188 -7.50 -3.44 -0.42
C PHE A 188 -8.51 -2.33 -0.70
#